data_953015baa579dcf7c1cbe71b72f4340b
#
_entry.id   953015baa579dcf7c1cbe71b72f4340b
#
_cell.length_a   1.000
_cell.length_b   1.000
_cell.length_c   1.000
_cell.angle_alpha   90.00
_cell.angle_beta   90.00
_cell.angle_gamma   90.00
#
_symmetry.space_group_name_H-M   'P 1'
#
loop_
_entity.id
_entity.type
_entity.pdbx_description
1 polymer ?
#
loop_
_entity_poly.entity_id
_entity_poly.type
_entity_poly.pdbx_seq_one_letter_code
_entity_poly.pdbx_strand_id
1 'polypeptide(L)'
;EIGYGSPEFIAAEEKMCWYNRRFFAKRTDNANIDFNEVVDDFMEAIRDGLIEAKRNVPHLKLFAAGEGEDFVKASLVGVDYDIDYERKLEHDYTAMSIVVNARAVCESETMAAIVDEALAAIGEKHGLACHVLFTECFGMMDEGRGNGGRASR
;
A
#
# COMPACT_ATOMS: atom_id res chain seq x y z
N GLU A 1 17.54 -21.00 -2.78
CA GLU A 1 17.79 -19.61 -3.13
C GLU A 1 17.53 -19.34 -4.60
N ILE A 2 16.93 -18.21 -4.91
CA ILE A 2 16.61 -17.82 -6.28
C ILE A 2 17.75 -16.97 -6.81
N GLY A 3 18.48 -17.51 -7.79
CA GLY A 3 19.55 -16.79 -8.44
C GLY A 3 19.04 -15.97 -9.59
N TYR A 4 19.78 -14.94 -9.92
CA TYR A 4 19.44 -14.11 -11.06
C TYR A 4 19.50 -14.97 -12.32
N GLY A 5 18.43 -14.97 -13.08
CA GLY A 5 18.36 -15.78 -14.28
C GLY A 5 17.79 -17.16 -14.09
N SER A 6 17.49 -17.53 -12.85
CA SER A 6 16.81 -18.80 -12.61
C SER A 6 15.37 -18.71 -13.10
N PRO A 7 14.74 -19.83 -13.43
CA PRO A 7 13.34 -19.78 -13.85
C PRO A 7 12.42 -19.18 -12.81
N GLU A 8 12.68 -19.44 -11.53
CA GLU A 8 11.86 -18.89 -10.47
C GLU A 8 11.99 -17.37 -10.38
N PHE A 9 13.20 -16.87 -10.53
CA PHE A 9 13.42 -15.44 -10.48
C PHE A 9 12.73 -14.73 -11.64
N ILE A 10 12.86 -15.30 -12.84
CA ILE A 10 12.24 -14.71 -14.03
C ILE A 10 10.72 -14.70 -13.88
N ALA A 11 10.15 -15.79 -13.39
CA ALA A 11 8.70 -15.86 -13.21
C ALA A 11 8.23 -14.83 -12.20
N ALA A 12 8.99 -14.63 -11.13
CA ALA A 12 8.64 -13.64 -10.12
C ALA A 12 8.65 -12.24 -10.72
N GLU A 13 9.65 -11.93 -11.51
CA GLU A 13 9.74 -10.62 -12.15
C GLU A 13 8.58 -10.37 -13.09
N GLU A 14 8.15 -11.41 -13.82
CA GLU A 14 7.05 -11.26 -14.75
C GLU A 14 5.74 -10.95 -14.05
N LYS A 15 5.67 -11.20 -12.74
CA LYS A 15 4.46 -10.93 -11.97
C LYS A 15 4.53 -9.67 -11.15
N MET A 16 5.57 -8.87 -11.35
CA MET A 16 5.67 -7.62 -10.61
C MET A 16 4.65 -6.61 -11.11
N CYS A 17 4.19 -5.81 -10.18
CA CYS A 17 3.26 -4.74 -10.50
C CYS A 17 3.62 -3.47 -9.77
N TRP A 18 3.18 -2.37 -10.32
CA TRP A 18 3.20 -1.05 -9.69
C TRP A 18 1.83 -0.77 -9.13
N TYR A 19 1.78 -0.19 -7.94
CA TYR A 19 0.52 0.15 -7.31
C TYR A 19 0.65 1.49 -6.63
N ASN A 20 -0.23 2.43 -6.98
CA ASN A 20 -0.29 3.74 -6.35
C ASN A 20 -1.74 4.03 -6.02
N ARG A 21 -1.97 4.49 -4.79
CA ARG A 21 -3.32 4.85 -4.38
C ARG A 21 -3.27 6.02 -3.42
N ARG A 22 -4.19 6.94 -3.62
CA ARG A 22 -4.45 8.00 -2.66
C ARG A 22 -5.88 7.85 -2.20
N PHE A 23 -6.09 7.91 -0.90
CA PHE A 23 -7.43 7.85 -0.36
C PHE A 23 -7.56 8.80 0.82
N PHE A 24 -8.80 9.19 1.09
CA PHE A 24 -9.14 10.07 2.19
C PHE A 24 -9.88 9.25 3.22
N ALA A 25 -9.42 9.25 4.47
CA ALA A 25 -10.01 8.49 5.54
C ALA A 25 -10.52 9.46 6.60
N LYS A 26 -11.79 9.33 6.98
CA LYS A 26 -12.41 10.25 7.94
C LYS A 26 -13.23 9.47 8.94
N ARG A 27 -13.10 9.84 10.21
CA ARG A 27 -13.94 9.26 11.26
C ARG A 27 -15.40 9.61 11.00
N THR A 28 -16.26 8.61 11.13
CA THR A 28 -17.68 8.82 10.88
C THR A 28 -18.34 9.64 11.97
N ASP A 29 -17.74 9.69 13.18
CA ASP A 29 -18.28 10.44 14.31
C ASP A 29 -17.52 11.75 14.54
N ASN A 30 -16.61 12.12 13.66
CA ASN A 30 -15.80 13.33 13.72
C ASN A 30 -14.87 13.40 14.94
N ALA A 31 -14.61 12.27 15.59
CA ALA A 31 -13.67 12.23 16.70
C ALA A 31 -12.23 12.29 16.17
N ASN A 32 -11.33 12.82 16.98
CA ASN A 32 -9.90 12.78 16.68
C ASN A 32 -9.32 11.45 17.15
N ILE A 33 -8.48 10.85 16.32
CA ILE A 33 -7.83 9.58 16.65
C ILE A 33 -6.37 9.64 16.28
N ASP A 34 -5.62 8.66 16.77
CA ASP A 34 -4.21 8.51 16.45
C ASP A 34 -4.09 7.75 15.12
N PHE A 35 -3.85 8.49 14.06
CA PHE A 35 -3.72 7.87 12.74
C PHE A 35 -2.44 7.07 12.58
N ASN A 36 -1.49 7.17 13.52
CA ASN A 36 -0.37 6.24 13.51
C ASN A 36 -0.86 4.80 13.64
N GLU A 37 -1.89 4.57 14.47
CA GLU A 37 -2.45 3.23 14.61
C GLU A 37 -3.16 2.78 13.35
N VAL A 38 -3.85 3.71 12.69
CA VAL A 38 -4.51 3.39 11.42
C VAL A 38 -3.48 2.97 10.37
N VAL A 39 -2.39 3.74 10.28
CA VAL A 39 -1.33 3.45 9.32
C VAL A 39 -0.69 2.10 9.62
N ASP A 40 -0.43 1.83 10.90
CA ASP A 40 0.18 0.57 11.29
C ASP A 40 -0.72 -0.61 10.91
N ASP A 41 -2.00 -0.52 11.22
CA ASP A 41 -2.93 -1.58 10.89
C ASP A 41 -3.06 -1.76 9.38
N PHE A 42 -3.06 -0.66 8.63
CA PHE A 42 -3.15 -0.73 7.18
C PHE A 42 -1.94 -1.43 6.58
N MET A 43 -0.75 -1.04 7.02
CA MET A 43 0.48 -1.66 6.53
C MET A 43 0.56 -3.13 6.92
N GLU A 44 0.15 -3.45 8.16
CA GLU A 44 0.12 -4.84 8.61
C GLU A 44 -0.86 -5.66 7.79
N ALA A 45 -2.03 -5.11 7.49
CA ALA A 45 -3.03 -5.84 6.73
C ALA A 45 -2.51 -6.14 5.31
N ILE A 46 -1.82 -5.19 4.70
CA ILE A 46 -1.24 -5.43 3.38
C ILE A 46 -0.17 -6.51 3.46
N ARG A 47 0.71 -6.43 4.46
CA ARG A 47 1.74 -7.45 4.63
C ARG A 47 1.11 -8.83 4.82
N ASP A 48 0.11 -8.93 5.70
CA ASP A 48 -0.54 -10.20 5.95
C ASP A 48 -1.22 -10.74 4.71
N GLY A 49 -1.85 -9.87 3.93
CA GLY A 49 -2.47 -10.29 2.69
C GLY A 49 -1.49 -10.84 1.69
N LEU A 50 -0.31 -10.20 1.60
CA LEU A 50 0.74 -10.68 0.72
C LEU A 50 1.29 -12.04 1.19
N ILE A 51 1.48 -12.19 2.50
CA ILE A 51 1.94 -13.47 3.05
C ILE A 51 0.94 -14.56 2.74
N GLU A 52 -0.34 -14.30 2.94
CA GLU A 52 -1.37 -15.29 2.69
C GLU A 52 -1.41 -15.66 1.21
N ALA A 53 -1.22 -14.70 0.33
CA ALA A 53 -1.20 -14.94 -1.11
C ALA A 53 0.14 -15.53 -1.57
N LYS A 54 1.10 -15.69 -0.67
CA LYS A 54 2.44 -16.18 -0.97
C LYS A 54 3.13 -15.28 -1.98
N ARG A 55 3.01 -13.98 -1.76
CA ARG A 55 3.62 -12.94 -2.58
C ARG A 55 4.52 -12.08 -1.72
N ASN A 56 5.27 -11.22 -2.37
CA ASN A 56 6.20 -10.35 -1.65
C ASN A 56 6.10 -8.94 -2.18
N VAL A 57 6.64 -7.99 -1.40
CA VAL A 57 6.68 -6.60 -1.80
C VAL A 57 8.07 -6.06 -1.49
N PRO A 58 8.92 -5.89 -2.51
CA PRO A 58 10.24 -5.31 -2.26
C PRO A 58 10.15 -3.84 -1.86
N HIS A 59 9.01 -3.19 -2.09
CA HIS A 59 8.93 -1.75 -1.87
C HIS A 59 7.48 -1.36 -1.59
N LEU A 60 7.20 -0.95 -0.36
CA LEU A 60 5.89 -0.43 0.02
C LEU A 60 6.14 0.82 0.84
N LYS A 61 5.60 1.94 0.41
CA LYS A 61 5.77 3.21 1.10
C LYS A 61 4.42 3.86 1.34
N LEU A 62 4.31 4.51 2.47
CA LEU A 62 3.10 5.23 2.84
C LEU A 62 3.47 6.58 3.40
N PHE A 63 2.69 7.59 3.02
CA PHE A 63 2.85 8.95 3.49
C PHE A 63 1.49 9.55 3.78
N ALA A 64 1.36 10.20 4.93
CA ALA A 64 0.15 10.93 5.26
C ALA A 64 0.54 12.19 6.03
N ALA A 65 0.05 13.32 5.55
CA ALA A 65 0.39 14.62 6.16
C ALA A 65 -0.72 15.07 7.08
N GLY A 66 -0.34 15.51 8.26
CA GLY A 66 -1.23 16.21 9.16
C GLY A 66 -1.19 17.70 8.91
N GLU A 67 -1.37 18.47 9.97
CA GLU A 67 -1.32 19.92 9.86
C GLU A 67 0.10 20.40 10.11
N GLY A 68 0.46 21.49 9.42
CA GLY A 68 1.78 22.06 9.55
C GLY A 68 2.84 21.09 9.05
N GLU A 69 3.80 20.80 9.90
CA GLU A 69 4.88 19.89 9.54
C GLU A 69 4.71 18.51 10.12
N ASP A 70 3.52 18.19 10.59
CA ASP A 70 3.24 16.89 11.17
C ASP A 70 2.92 15.89 10.07
N PHE A 71 3.60 14.74 10.05
CA PHE A 71 3.32 13.71 9.06
C PHE A 71 3.78 12.36 9.55
N VAL A 72 3.28 11.31 8.91
CA VAL A 72 3.75 9.95 9.13
C VAL A 72 4.31 9.44 7.82
N LYS A 73 5.44 8.75 7.91
CA LYS A 73 6.08 8.13 6.76
C LYS A 73 6.54 6.74 7.16
N ALA A 74 6.04 5.74 6.47
CA ALA A 74 6.29 4.34 6.79
C ALA A 74 6.71 3.59 5.55
N SER A 75 7.46 2.50 5.74
CA SER A 75 7.89 1.70 4.61
C SER A 75 8.04 0.25 5.02
N LEU A 76 7.99 -0.63 4.03
CA LEU A 76 8.20 -2.06 4.20
C LEU A 76 8.99 -2.53 2.98
N VAL A 77 10.09 -3.25 3.22
CA VAL A 77 10.97 -3.69 2.14
C VAL A 77 10.86 -5.19 1.88
N GLY A 78 9.92 -5.84 2.51
CA GLY A 78 9.65 -7.26 2.30
C GLY A 78 8.73 -7.77 3.37
N VAL A 79 7.99 -8.85 3.06
CA VAL A 79 7.01 -9.36 4.02
C VAL A 79 7.67 -9.96 5.27
N ASP A 80 8.96 -10.27 5.19
CA ASP A 80 9.70 -10.80 6.33
C ASP A 80 10.32 -9.73 7.20
N TYR A 81 10.10 -8.46 6.87
CA TYR A 81 10.70 -7.35 7.60
C TYR A 81 9.65 -6.64 8.43
N ASP A 82 10.12 -5.90 9.42
CA ASP A 82 9.24 -5.05 10.22
C ASP A 82 8.91 -3.79 9.44
N ILE A 83 7.75 -3.23 9.74
CA ILE A 83 7.37 -1.93 9.18
C ILE A 83 8.27 -0.89 9.83
N ASP A 84 8.88 -0.07 8.99
CA ASP A 84 9.81 0.96 9.44
C ASP A 84 9.13 2.31 9.37
N TYR A 85 9.27 3.09 10.46
CA TYR A 85 8.68 4.42 10.53
C TYR A 85 9.79 5.44 10.53
N GLU A 86 9.90 6.17 9.43
CA GLU A 86 10.83 7.28 9.36
C GLU A 86 10.35 8.41 10.26
N ARG A 87 9.02 8.57 10.33
CA ARG A 87 8.43 9.59 11.18
C ARG A 87 6.99 9.21 11.52
N LYS A 88 6.56 9.52 12.75
CA LYS A 88 5.20 9.30 13.19
C LYS A 88 4.53 10.64 13.48
N LEU A 89 3.20 10.64 13.39
CA LEU A 89 2.42 11.83 13.72
C LEU A 89 2.55 12.15 15.20
N GLU A 90 2.56 13.44 15.51
CA GLU A 90 2.59 13.91 16.90
C GLU A 90 1.21 14.29 17.40
N HIS A 91 0.22 14.41 16.52
CA HIS A 91 -1.12 14.85 16.89
C HIS A 91 -2.17 13.91 16.34
N ASP A 92 -3.35 13.95 16.96
CA ASP A 92 -4.51 13.20 16.50
C ASP A 92 -5.28 14.03 15.47
N TYR A 93 -6.02 13.34 14.62
CA TYR A 93 -6.80 13.97 13.55
C TYR A 93 -8.12 13.27 13.36
N THR A 94 -9.10 13.99 12.82
CA THR A 94 -10.38 13.43 12.44
C THR A 94 -10.30 12.77 11.08
N ALA A 95 -9.44 13.28 10.21
CA ALA A 95 -9.36 12.82 8.81
C ALA A 95 -7.96 13.06 8.28
N MET A 96 -7.56 12.23 7.31
CA MET A 96 -6.27 12.38 6.64
C MET A 96 -6.35 11.87 5.23
N SER A 97 -5.54 12.48 4.37
CA SER A 97 -5.28 11.96 3.04
C SER A 97 -4.03 11.08 3.11
N ILE A 98 -4.12 9.87 2.60
CA ILE A 98 -3.05 8.88 2.71
C ILE A 98 -2.66 8.43 1.32
N VAL A 99 -1.35 8.39 1.07
CA VAL A 99 -0.79 7.94 -0.21
C VAL A 99 0.01 6.67 0.04
N VAL A 100 -0.26 5.64 -0.76
CA VAL A 100 0.51 4.40 -0.68
C VAL A 100 1.03 4.06 -2.06
N ASN A 101 2.31 3.70 -2.11
CA ASN A 101 3.00 3.30 -3.33
C ASN A 101 3.67 1.96 -3.09
N ALA A 102 3.56 1.06 -4.06
CA ALA A 102 4.17 -0.25 -3.91
C ALA A 102 4.70 -0.77 -5.22
N ARG A 103 5.79 -1.52 -5.12
CA ARG A 103 6.24 -2.44 -6.15
C ARG A 103 6.12 -3.81 -5.52
N ALA A 104 5.24 -4.62 -6.07
CA ALA A 104 4.93 -5.92 -5.48
C ALA A 104 5.21 -7.02 -6.47
N VAL A 105 5.64 -8.17 -5.95
CA VAL A 105 5.86 -9.37 -6.76
C VAL A 105 4.56 -10.14 -6.75
N CYS A 106 3.61 -9.68 -7.55
CA CYS A 106 2.30 -10.32 -7.66
C CYS A 106 1.54 -9.70 -8.83
N GLU A 107 0.44 -10.34 -9.16
CA GLU A 107 -0.46 -9.83 -10.20
C GLU A 107 -1.14 -8.55 -9.73
N SER A 108 -1.45 -7.66 -10.68
CA SER A 108 -2.11 -6.40 -10.37
C SER A 108 -3.42 -6.62 -9.62
N GLU A 109 -4.19 -7.58 -10.07
CA GLU A 109 -5.49 -7.86 -9.45
C GLU A 109 -5.34 -8.32 -8.01
N THR A 110 -4.30 -9.12 -7.75
CA THR A 110 -4.03 -9.59 -6.40
C THR A 110 -3.67 -8.43 -5.49
N MET A 111 -2.80 -7.54 -5.95
CA MET A 111 -2.41 -6.39 -5.16
C MET A 111 -3.58 -5.47 -4.89
N ALA A 112 -4.40 -5.22 -5.91
CA ALA A 112 -5.58 -4.37 -5.74
C ALA A 112 -6.54 -4.96 -4.71
N ALA A 113 -6.77 -6.27 -4.76
CA ALA A 113 -7.67 -6.91 -3.81
C ALA A 113 -7.14 -6.83 -2.38
N ILE A 114 -5.82 -7.02 -2.23
CA ILE A 114 -5.19 -6.95 -0.90
C ILE A 114 -5.37 -5.54 -0.32
N VAL A 115 -5.13 -4.51 -1.11
CA VAL A 115 -5.26 -3.15 -0.63
C VAL A 115 -6.72 -2.80 -0.33
N ASP A 116 -7.65 -3.25 -1.19
CA ASP A 116 -9.07 -3.01 -0.95
C ASP A 116 -9.52 -3.66 0.35
N GLU A 117 -9.07 -4.87 0.65
CA GLU A 117 -9.43 -5.53 1.89
C GLU A 117 -8.81 -4.83 3.09
N ALA A 118 -7.58 -4.33 2.93
CA ALA A 118 -6.93 -3.58 4.01
C ALA A 118 -7.70 -2.29 4.32
N LEU A 119 -8.18 -1.61 3.27
CA LEU A 119 -8.99 -0.40 3.46
C LEU A 119 -10.28 -0.72 4.19
N ALA A 120 -10.95 -1.80 3.81
CA ALA A 120 -12.18 -2.20 4.48
C ALA A 120 -11.93 -2.52 5.94
N ALA A 121 -10.80 -3.17 6.23
CA ALA A 121 -10.48 -3.56 7.59
C ALA A 121 -10.22 -2.37 8.48
N ILE A 122 -9.46 -1.36 8.00
CA ILE A 122 -9.22 -0.19 8.84
C ILE A 122 -10.48 0.66 8.97
N GLY A 123 -11.32 0.68 7.96
CA GLY A 123 -12.60 1.37 8.05
C GLY A 123 -13.47 0.80 9.14
N GLU A 124 -13.54 -0.51 9.21
CA GLU A 124 -14.35 -1.18 10.22
C GLU A 124 -13.74 -1.02 11.61
N LYS A 125 -12.44 -1.26 11.72
CA LYS A 125 -11.79 -1.26 13.03
C LYS A 125 -11.76 0.15 13.66
N HIS A 126 -11.51 1.16 12.83
CA HIS A 126 -11.28 2.52 13.33
C HIS A 126 -12.45 3.46 13.11
N GLY A 127 -13.58 2.96 12.58
CA GLY A 127 -14.74 3.80 12.34
C GLY A 127 -14.50 4.85 11.27
N LEU A 128 -13.86 4.46 10.16
CA LEU A 128 -13.49 5.39 9.12
C LEU A 128 -14.33 5.16 7.86
N ALA A 129 -14.72 6.26 7.23
CA ALA A 129 -15.20 6.24 5.86
C ALA A 129 -14.02 6.55 4.97
N CYS A 130 -13.72 5.65 4.04
CA CYS A 130 -12.56 5.81 3.17
C CYS A 130 -13.02 6.05 1.76
N HIS A 131 -12.51 7.12 1.14
CA HIS A 131 -12.83 7.49 -0.23
C HIS A 131 -11.57 7.42 -1.05
N VAL A 132 -11.58 6.58 -2.09
CA VAL A 132 -10.43 6.46 -2.98
C VAL A 132 -10.44 7.65 -3.92
N LEU A 133 -9.34 8.39 -3.94
CA LEU A 133 -9.20 9.59 -4.77
C LEU A 133 -8.45 9.29 -6.06
N PHE A 134 -7.57 8.30 -6.03
CA PHE A 134 -6.75 7.98 -7.19
C PHE A 134 -6.21 6.57 -7.03
N THR A 135 -6.20 5.81 -8.13
CA THR A 135 -5.58 4.48 -8.15
C THR A 135 -4.89 4.29 -9.49
N GLU A 136 -3.67 3.79 -9.42
CA GLU A 136 -2.92 3.37 -10.60
C GLU A 136 -2.32 2.00 -10.28
N CYS A 137 -2.65 1.00 -11.09
CA CYS A 137 -2.21 -0.36 -10.83
C CYS A 137 -2.01 -1.06 -12.15
N PHE A 138 -0.78 -1.48 -12.44
CA PHE A 138 -0.48 -2.14 -13.70
C PHE A 138 0.72 -3.06 -13.52
N GLY A 139 0.77 -4.10 -14.36
CA GLY A 139 1.87 -5.04 -14.35
C GLY A 139 3.07 -4.46 -15.07
N MET A 140 4.24 -4.70 -14.51
CA MET A 140 5.47 -4.17 -15.09
C MET A 140 5.77 -4.78 -16.45
N MET A 141 5.39 -6.04 -16.65
CA MET A 141 5.59 -6.68 -17.95
C MET A 141 4.71 -6.05 -19.01
N ASP A 142 3.47 -5.68 -18.64
CA ASP A 142 2.60 -4.97 -19.59
C ASP A 142 3.23 -3.65 -19.99
N GLU A 143 3.78 -2.94 -19.03
CA GLU A 143 4.44 -1.68 -19.32
C GLU A 143 5.65 -1.88 -20.22
N GLY A 144 6.43 -2.93 -19.96
CA GLY A 144 7.64 -3.17 -20.74
C GLY A 144 7.37 -3.56 -22.16
N ARG A 145 6.19 -4.17 -22.42
CA ARG A 145 5.88 -4.66 -23.77
C ARG A 145 5.07 -3.69 -24.56
N GLY A 146 4.15 -3.04 -23.92
CA GLY A 146 3.13 -2.36 -24.67
C GLY A 146 3.16 -0.89 -24.45
N ASN A 147 3.40 -0.18 -25.49
CA ASN A 147 3.33 1.26 -25.41
C ASN A 147 1.89 1.73 -25.42
N GLY A 148 1.02 1.04 -26.12
CA GLY A 148 -0.38 1.40 -26.13
C GLY A 148 -1.03 1.22 -24.79
N GLY A 149 -0.74 0.13 -24.12
CA GLY A 149 -1.30 -0.12 -22.80
C GLY A 149 -0.90 0.93 -21.79
N ARG A 150 0.29 1.44 -21.93
CA ARG A 150 0.77 2.45 -21.01
C ARG A 150 0.01 3.76 -21.14
N ALA A 151 -0.37 4.09 -22.33
CA ALA A 151 -1.07 5.34 -22.57
C ALA A 151 -2.43 5.37 -21.89
N SER A 152 -3.01 4.23 -21.62
CA SER A 152 -4.34 4.18 -21.03
C SER A 152 -4.35 4.35 -19.51
N ARG A 153 -3.21 4.40 -18.90
CA ARG A 153 -3.14 4.53 -17.43
C ARG A 153 -3.55 5.88 -16.92
#